data_d824eb226fef25922db3062541a2d026
#
_entry.id   d824eb226fef25922db3062541a2d026
#
_cell.length_a   1.000
_cell.length_b   1.000
_cell.length_c   1.000
_cell.angle_alpha   90.00
_cell.angle_beta   90.00
_cell.angle_gamma   90.00
#
_symmetry.space_group_name_H-M   'P 1'
#
loop_
_entity.id
_entity.type
_entity.pdbx_description
1 polymer ?
#
loop_
_entity_poly.entity_id
_entity_poly.type
_entity_poly.pdbx_seq_one_letter_code
_entity_poly.pdbx_strand_id
1 'polypeptide(L)'
;RDLHSFPTRRSSDLPSSGGRPADLLDRIFGEPRPLRTLDLLPPDQPLRPVPPIRRWRYNGLVRLLAFAAILVVGAIVVGFGATVVLNSLGMSTDAILDRFAGLVQVTAIVGVVLAYWLVGRFVEQRRPLFELAASRAGRGLLCGLGLGVVLMLGCATLLGVLGVFRIEGFNAGYSPWAALLSLGFSAAITEEIAFRGILFRLVEGTLGSWIAIAVSALVFGAAHLGNPEATWFGAIGIALEAGVLFAALYAFTRSLWTVMGLHFAWNVVQGPVLGIVVSGSSAQGNGFVQSSLTGPAWLSGGQFGIEASAVTIVVLTALGGWLLVELARRGLIVQPFWVRHRLLGQRPDLGRVVRDPRG
;
A
#
# COMPACT_ATOMS: atom_id res chain seq x y z
N ARG A 1 34.15 32.75 -24.86
CA ARG A 1 33.01 32.03 -25.50
C ARG A 1 31.94 31.92 -24.47
N ASP A 2 30.91 32.75 -24.65
CA ASP A 2 29.80 32.94 -23.70
C ASP A 2 28.98 31.68 -23.55
N LEU A 3 28.93 31.13 -22.34
CA LEU A 3 27.97 30.14 -21.96
C LEU A 3 26.70 30.86 -21.50
N HIS A 4 25.65 30.64 -22.26
CA HIS A 4 24.33 31.22 -22.18
C HIS A 4 23.81 31.38 -20.74
N SER A 5 23.53 32.63 -20.39
CA SER A 5 22.78 33.03 -19.20
C SER A 5 21.37 32.41 -19.22
N PHE A 6 21.12 31.44 -18.35
CA PHE A 6 19.74 31.09 -18.04
C PHE A 6 19.11 32.25 -17.25
N PRO A 7 17.90 32.67 -17.61
CA PRO A 7 17.22 33.76 -16.91
C PRO A 7 16.98 33.35 -15.43
N THR A 8 17.53 34.11 -14.52
CA THR A 8 17.22 34.05 -13.10
C THR A 8 15.76 34.44 -12.89
N ARG A 9 14.84 33.48 -12.77
CA ARG A 9 13.49 33.77 -12.29
C ARG A 9 13.60 34.33 -10.88
N ARG A 10 13.14 35.57 -10.68
CA ARG A 10 12.98 36.17 -9.35
C ARG A 10 11.98 35.34 -8.53
N SER A 11 12.07 35.39 -7.20
CA SER A 11 11.15 34.71 -6.27
C SER A 11 9.68 35.14 -6.43
N SER A 12 9.41 36.25 -7.13
CA SER A 12 8.09 36.71 -7.55
C SER A 12 7.51 35.95 -8.75
N ASP A 13 8.34 35.13 -9.45
CA ASP A 13 7.94 34.36 -10.63
C ASP A 13 7.53 32.91 -10.31
N LEU A 14 7.47 32.56 -9.04
CA LEU A 14 6.71 31.37 -8.64
C LEU A 14 5.26 31.70 -8.96
N PRO A 15 4.59 30.95 -9.85
CA PRO A 15 3.18 31.19 -10.08
C PRO A 15 2.51 31.15 -8.71
N SER A 16 1.94 32.31 -8.31
CA SER A 16 0.87 32.29 -7.34
C SER A 16 0.00 31.11 -7.71
N SER A 17 -0.41 30.30 -6.77
CA SER A 17 -1.36 29.19 -6.96
C SER A 17 -2.69 29.75 -7.52
N GLY A 18 -2.63 30.37 -8.67
CA GLY A 18 -3.75 30.70 -9.52
C GLY A 18 -4.34 29.36 -9.94
N GLY A 19 -5.43 29.01 -9.31
CA GLY A 19 -6.03 27.72 -9.31
C GLY A 19 -6.18 27.17 -10.71
N ARG A 20 -5.41 26.13 -11.04
CA ARG A 20 -5.89 25.15 -12.01
C ARG A 20 -7.27 24.71 -11.55
N PRO A 21 -8.28 24.72 -12.43
CA PRO A 21 -9.57 24.13 -12.05
C PRO A 21 -9.31 22.71 -11.54
N ALA A 22 -9.83 22.38 -10.36
CA ALA A 22 -9.69 21.07 -9.74
C ALA A 22 -10.15 20.01 -10.75
N ASP A 23 -9.23 19.17 -11.19
CA ASP A 23 -9.55 18.08 -12.10
C ASP A 23 -10.26 16.94 -11.35
N LEU A 24 -10.66 15.89 -12.07
CA LEU A 24 -11.38 14.75 -11.51
C LEU A 24 -10.62 14.09 -10.36
N LEU A 25 -9.28 13.94 -10.49
CA LEU A 25 -8.46 13.34 -9.43
C LEU A 25 -8.43 14.20 -8.17
N ASP A 26 -8.34 15.54 -8.34
CA ASP A 26 -8.36 16.48 -7.21
C ASP A 26 -9.70 16.47 -6.50
N ARG A 27 -10.80 16.29 -7.24
CA ARG A 27 -12.15 16.17 -6.68
C ARG A 27 -12.31 14.86 -5.90
N ILE A 28 -11.79 13.76 -6.41
CA ILE A 28 -11.90 12.43 -5.78
C ILE A 28 -10.96 12.32 -4.57
N PHE A 29 -9.67 12.54 -4.77
CA PHE A 29 -8.64 12.27 -3.76
C PHE A 29 -8.23 13.50 -2.94
N GLY A 30 -8.64 14.70 -3.35
CA GLY A 30 -8.13 15.98 -2.85
C GLY A 30 -6.89 16.40 -3.62
N GLU A 31 -6.62 17.70 -3.61
CA GLU A 31 -5.39 18.21 -4.20
C GLU A 31 -4.19 17.46 -3.61
N PRO A 32 -3.35 16.84 -4.46
CA PRO A 32 -2.11 16.28 -3.99
C PRO A 32 -1.34 17.45 -3.39
N ARG A 33 -0.96 17.34 -2.14
CA ARG A 33 -0.09 18.37 -1.54
C ARG A 33 1.14 18.47 -2.42
N PRO A 34 1.43 19.66 -3.00
CA PRO A 34 2.69 19.86 -3.67
C PRO A 34 3.75 19.36 -2.72
N LEU A 35 4.73 18.62 -3.22
CA LEU A 35 5.73 17.94 -2.42
C LEU A 35 6.29 18.86 -1.33
N ARG A 36 5.59 19.02 -0.26
CA ARG A 36 6.18 19.22 1.04
C ARG A 36 6.77 17.87 1.43
N THR A 37 7.63 17.38 0.54
CA THR A 37 8.48 16.19 0.69
C THR A 37 9.25 16.23 2.00
N LEU A 38 9.44 17.39 2.54
CA LEU A 38 10.02 17.62 3.85
C LEU A 38 9.32 16.83 4.96
N ASP A 39 8.01 16.68 4.90
CA ASP A 39 7.22 15.98 5.92
C ASP A 39 7.26 14.46 5.77
N LEU A 40 7.56 13.98 4.57
CA LEU A 40 7.65 12.55 4.24
C LEU A 40 9.07 12.03 4.33
N LEU A 41 10.06 12.94 4.26
CA LEU A 41 11.46 12.58 4.36
C LEU A 41 11.85 12.35 5.82
N PRO A 42 12.76 11.41 6.06
CA PRO A 42 13.39 11.27 7.36
C PRO A 42 13.98 12.62 7.83
N PRO A 43 14.00 12.89 9.12
CA PRO A 43 14.52 14.15 9.67
C PRO A 43 15.96 14.48 9.27
N ASP A 44 16.78 13.48 8.93
CA ASP A 44 18.18 13.59 8.50
C ASP A 44 18.35 13.87 7.00
N GLN A 45 17.28 13.87 6.25
CA GLN A 45 17.38 14.22 4.83
C GLN A 45 17.78 15.71 4.71
N PRO A 46 18.69 16.04 3.76
CA PRO A 46 19.24 17.40 3.63
C PRO A 46 18.19 18.47 3.37
N LEU A 47 16.99 18.07 2.96
CA LEU A 47 15.84 18.96 2.74
C LEU A 47 15.01 19.19 4.01
N ARG A 48 15.39 18.62 5.16
CA ARG A 48 14.68 18.81 6.42
C ARG A 48 15.60 19.40 7.48
N PRO A 49 15.19 20.44 8.24
CA PRO A 49 15.96 20.94 9.38
C PRO A 49 16.05 19.84 10.41
N VAL A 50 17.27 19.50 10.81
CA VAL A 50 17.59 18.36 11.67
C VAL A 50 17.90 18.80 13.09
N PRO A 51 17.19 18.30 14.10
CA PRO A 51 17.81 18.15 15.41
C PRO A 51 18.94 17.10 15.33
N PRO A 52 20.05 17.25 16.08
CA PRO A 52 21.18 16.33 16.01
C PRO A 52 20.79 14.95 16.55
N ILE A 53 20.34 14.06 15.67
CA ILE A 53 20.00 12.70 16.02
C ILE A 53 21.07 11.78 15.45
N ARG A 54 21.38 10.71 16.17
CA ARG A 54 22.41 9.74 15.79
C ARG A 54 22.14 9.17 14.39
N ARG A 55 23.12 9.27 13.48
CA ARG A 55 23.00 8.91 12.05
C ARG A 55 22.43 7.52 11.77
N TRP A 56 22.72 6.52 12.64
CA TRP A 56 22.26 5.15 12.45
C TRP A 56 20.73 5.00 12.46
N ARG A 57 19.99 5.84 13.21
CA ARG A 57 18.52 5.83 13.27
C ARG A 57 17.85 6.19 11.94
N TYR A 58 18.61 6.75 11.01
CA TYR A 58 18.11 7.23 9.72
C TYR A 58 18.40 6.29 8.57
N ASN A 59 19.19 5.24 8.83
CA ASN A 59 19.42 4.21 7.83
C ASN A 59 18.11 3.45 7.59
N GLY A 60 17.67 3.37 6.33
CA GLY A 60 16.43 2.69 5.94
C GLY A 60 16.44 1.20 6.33
N LEU A 61 17.59 0.54 6.21
CA LEU A 61 17.75 -0.86 6.63
C LEU A 61 17.57 -1.03 8.15
N VAL A 62 18.15 -0.14 8.96
CA VAL A 62 17.97 -0.18 10.43
C VAL A 62 16.51 -0.04 10.81
N ARG A 63 15.78 0.84 10.15
CA ARG A 63 14.33 1.02 10.39
C ARG A 63 13.52 -0.19 9.96
N LEU A 64 13.86 -0.78 8.81
CA LEU A 64 13.24 -2.01 8.34
C LEU A 64 13.49 -3.16 9.32
N LEU A 65 14.75 -3.33 9.75
CA LEU A 65 15.12 -4.35 10.75
C LEU A 65 14.45 -4.10 12.10
N ALA A 66 14.34 -2.85 12.54
CA ALA A 66 13.64 -2.49 13.78
C ALA A 66 12.14 -2.85 13.69
N PHE A 67 11.50 -2.57 12.57
CA PHE A 67 10.11 -2.96 12.34
C PHE A 67 9.95 -4.49 12.35
N ALA A 68 10.78 -5.20 11.59
CA ALA A 68 10.76 -6.65 11.56
C ALA A 68 11.02 -7.27 12.94
N ALA A 69 11.99 -6.76 13.69
CA ALA A 69 12.31 -7.22 15.04
C ALA A 69 11.14 -7.04 16.01
N ILE A 70 10.46 -5.88 15.97
CA ILE A 70 9.29 -5.63 16.82
C ILE A 70 8.15 -6.60 16.47
N LEU A 71 7.91 -6.88 15.19
CA LEU A 71 6.90 -7.84 14.76
C LEU A 71 7.25 -9.26 15.22
N VAL A 72 8.48 -9.70 14.98
CA VAL A 72 8.93 -11.06 15.36
C VAL A 72 8.88 -11.25 16.86
N VAL A 73 9.43 -10.33 17.64
CA VAL A 73 9.41 -10.40 19.11
C VAL A 73 7.98 -10.34 19.62
N GLY A 74 7.15 -9.47 19.08
CA GLY A 74 5.73 -9.39 19.41
C GLY A 74 4.98 -10.69 19.12
N ALA A 75 5.19 -11.30 17.96
CA ALA A 75 4.60 -12.58 17.58
C ALA A 75 5.07 -13.72 18.50
N ILE A 76 6.36 -13.78 18.84
CA ILE A 76 6.90 -14.77 19.79
C ILE A 76 6.27 -14.61 21.19
N VAL A 77 6.25 -13.38 21.71
CA VAL A 77 5.70 -13.11 23.05
C VAL A 77 4.21 -13.47 23.11
N VAL A 78 3.44 -13.04 22.13
CA VAL A 78 1.99 -13.33 22.09
C VAL A 78 1.74 -14.80 21.84
N GLY A 79 2.44 -15.42 20.88
CA GLY A 79 2.28 -16.85 20.56
C GLY A 79 2.68 -17.74 21.75
N PHE A 80 3.83 -17.49 22.36
CA PHE A 80 4.27 -18.23 23.53
C PHE A 80 3.32 -18.04 24.72
N GLY A 81 2.93 -16.80 25.01
CA GLY A 81 1.98 -16.50 26.08
C GLY A 81 0.64 -17.19 25.87
N ALA A 82 0.11 -17.14 24.65
CA ALA A 82 -1.12 -17.85 24.29
C ALA A 82 -0.97 -19.38 24.48
N THR A 83 0.12 -19.97 23.99
CA THR A 83 0.39 -21.40 24.12
C THR A 83 0.45 -21.83 25.59
N VAL A 84 1.14 -21.09 26.45
CA VAL A 84 1.23 -21.38 27.89
C VAL A 84 -0.14 -21.34 28.55
N VAL A 85 -0.92 -20.29 28.31
CA VAL A 85 -2.26 -20.14 28.90
C VAL A 85 -3.20 -21.24 28.44
N LEU A 86 -3.22 -21.53 27.14
CA LEU A 86 -4.16 -22.47 26.56
C LEU A 86 -3.81 -23.94 26.89
N ASN A 87 -2.52 -24.26 26.94
CA ASN A 87 -2.08 -25.57 27.46
C ASN A 87 -2.45 -25.78 28.94
N SER A 88 -2.39 -24.71 29.75
CA SER A 88 -2.84 -24.78 31.16
C SER A 88 -4.35 -25.04 31.29
N LEU A 89 -5.11 -24.69 30.21
CA LEU A 89 -6.56 -24.99 30.11
C LEU A 89 -6.86 -26.35 29.44
N GLY A 90 -5.83 -27.14 29.13
CA GLY A 90 -5.98 -28.47 28.52
C GLY A 90 -6.36 -28.45 27.03
N MET A 91 -6.14 -27.34 26.32
CA MET A 91 -6.45 -27.24 24.90
C MET A 91 -5.24 -27.64 24.04
N SER A 92 -5.48 -28.43 22.98
CA SER A 92 -4.45 -28.71 21.97
C SER A 92 -4.20 -27.50 21.09
N THR A 93 -2.98 -27.42 20.50
CA THR A 93 -2.59 -26.31 19.59
C THR A 93 -3.54 -26.20 18.41
N ASP A 94 -3.96 -27.29 17.80
CA ASP A 94 -4.87 -27.32 16.65
C ASP A 94 -6.26 -26.79 17.02
N ALA A 95 -6.82 -27.25 18.15
CA ALA A 95 -8.10 -26.74 18.67
C ALA A 95 -8.03 -25.23 18.99
N ILE A 96 -6.86 -24.75 19.37
CA ILE A 96 -6.61 -23.33 19.62
C ILE A 96 -6.64 -22.55 18.30
N LEU A 97 -5.89 -22.99 17.29
CA LEU A 97 -5.81 -22.33 16.01
C LEU A 97 -7.18 -22.21 15.34
N ASP A 98 -7.96 -23.30 15.36
CA ASP A 98 -9.31 -23.28 14.77
C ASP A 98 -10.28 -22.38 15.55
N ARG A 99 -10.31 -22.52 16.88
CA ARG A 99 -11.27 -21.78 17.73
C ARG A 99 -10.96 -20.31 17.84
N PHE A 100 -9.66 -19.95 17.78
CA PHE A 100 -9.18 -18.58 17.96
C PHE A 100 -8.58 -17.96 16.70
N ALA A 101 -8.83 -18.52 15.52
CA ALA A 101 -8.35 -17.97 14.25
C ALA A 101 -8.64 -16.47 14.11
N GLY A 102 -9.84 -16.02 14.49
CA GLY A 102 -10.21 -14.62 14.51
C GLY A 102 -9.36 -13.78 15.47
N LEU A 103 -9.03 -14.31 16.65
CA LEU A 103 -8.17 -13.63 17.63
C LEU A 103 -6.73 -13.50 17.09
N VAL A 104 -6.22 -14.51 16.39
CA VAL A 104 -4.91 -14.47 15.73
C VAL A 104 -4.87 -13.32 14.69
N GLN A 105 -5.92 -13.20 13.88
CA GLN A 105 -6.02 -12.10 12.90
C GLN A 105 -6.06 -10.72 13.56
N VAL A 106 -6.88 -10.55 14.60
CA VAL A 106 -6.95 -9.29 15.35
C VAL A 106 -5.59 -8.96 15.99
N THR A 107 -4.91 -9.94 16.54
CA THR A 107 -3.57 -9.78 17.14
C THR A 107 -2.54 -9.37 16.11
N ALA A 108 -2.59 -9.95 14.89
CA ALA A 108 -1.71 -9.58 13.79
C ALA A 108 -1.94 -8.11 13.38
N ILE A 109 -3.20 -7.70 13.22
CA ILE A 109 -3.55 -6.29 12.90
C ILE A 109 -3.00 -5.35 13.98
N VAL A 110 -3.32 -5.61 15.24
CA VAL A 110 -2.87 -4.78 16.37
C VAL A 110 -1.34 -4.74 16.44
N GLY A 111 -0.69 -5.88 16.26
CA GLY A 111 0.76 -6.01 16.26
C GLY A 111 1.43 -5.16 15.19
N VAL A 112 0.94 -5.21 13.95
CA VAL A 112 1.49 -4.43 12.83
C VAL A 112 1.26 -2.92 13.03
N VAL A 113 0.06 -2.53 13.45
CA VAL A 113 -0.27 -1.12 13.73
C VAL A 113 0.60 -0.58 14.87
N LEU A 114 0.74 -1.35 15.95
CA LEU A 114 1.58 -0.98 17.09
C LEU A 114 3.05 -0.89 16.69
N ALA A 115 3.58 -1.88 15.96
CA ALA A 115 4.96 -1.85 15.47
C ALA A 115 5.22 -0.63 14.58
N TYR A 116 4.30 -0.33 13.68
CA TYR A 116 4.39 0.85 12.82
C TYR A 116 4.40 2.15 13.64
N TRP A 117 3.51 2.25 14.64
CA TRP A 117 3.45 3.39 15.54
C TRP A 117 4.72 3.53 16.37
N LEU A 118 5.25 2.43 16.95
CA LEU A 118 6.48 2.43 17.75
C LEU A 118 7.69 2.86 16.92
N VAL A 119 7.87 2.29 15.71
CA VAL A 119 8.95 2.68 14.81
C VAL A 119 8.83 4.15 14.43
N GLY A 120 7.66 4.59 13.99
CA GLY A 120 7.43 5.98 13.63
C GLY A 120 7.68 6.94 14.79
N ARG A 121 7.22 6.57 15.98
CA ARG A 121 7.28 7.43 17.17
C ARG A 121 8.65 7.50 17.82
N PHE A 122 9.35 6.37 17.97
CA PHE A 122 10.57 6.27 18.75
C PHE A 122 11.84 6.13 17.91
N VAL A 123 11.77 5.41 16.80
CA VAL A 123 12.91 5.23 15.90
C VAL A 123 13.02 6.39 14.93
N GLU A 124 11.93 6.72 14.24
CA GLU A 124 11.89 7.80 13.23
C GLU A 124 11.61 9.18 13.84
N GLN A 125 11.06 9.22 15.06
CA GLN A 125 10.68 10.46 15.77
C GLN A 125 9.70 11.34 14.97
N ARG A 126 8.81 10.71 14.21
CA ARG A 126 7.77 11.38 13.41
C ARG A 126 6.55 11.67 14.27
N ARG A 127 6.07 12.89 14.20
CA ARG A 127 4.83 13.33 14.81
C ARG A 127 4.24 14.46 13.97
N PRO A 128 3.08 14.29 13.36
CA PRO A 128 2.23 13.08 13.27
C PRO A 128 2.71 12.10 12.18
N LEU A 129 2.09 10.91 12.13
CA LEU A 129 2.18 9.98 11.00
C LEU A 129 1.16 10.44 9.94
N PHE A 130 1.59 11.26 8.99
CA PHE A 130 0.71 11.95 8.04
C PHE A 130 -0.10 11.01 7.16
N GLU A 131 0.46 9.87 6.82
CA GLU A 131 -0.18 8.83 6.01
C GLU A 131 -1.36 8.15 6.72
N LEU A 132 -1.42 8.24 8.06
CA LEU A 132 -2.51 7.76 8.92
C LEU A 132 -3.27 8.91 9.62
N ALA A 133 -3.16 10.14 9.11
CA ALA A 133 -3.86 11.28 9.71
C ALA A 133 -5.38 11.04 9.76
N ALA A 134 -5.96 11.11 10.97
CA ALA A 134 -7.38 10.84 11.20
C ALA A 134 -8.31 11.77 10.39
N SER A 135 -7.89 13.03 10.18
CA SER A 135 -8.64 14.00 9.35
C SER A 135 -8.81 13.56 7.89
N ARG A 136 -8.03 12.58 7.42
CA ARG A 136 -8.08 12.05 6.05
C ARG A 136 -8.70 10.66 5.98
N ALA A 137 -8.97 10.04 7.13
CA ALA A 137 -9.42 8.65 7.21
C ALA A 137 -10.75 8.43 6.48
N GLY A 138 -11.78 9.21 6.80
CA GLY A 138 -13.11 9.04 6.22
C GLY A 138 -13.09 9.16 4.69
N ARG A 139 -12.54 10.27 4.18
CA ARG A 139 -12.45 10.48 2.73
C ARG A 139 -11.55 9.44 2.06
N GLY A 140 -10.39 9.15 2.64
CA GLY A 140 -9.46 8.18 2.09
C GLY A 140 -10.08 6.79 1.98
N LEU A 141 -10.69 6.30 3.05
CA LEU A 141 -11.38 5.01 3.06
C LEU A 141 -12.53 4.97 2.04
N LEU A 142 -13.41 5.96 2.04
CA LEU A 142 -14.56 5.97 1.11
C LEU A 142 -14.12 5.99 -0.35
N CYS A 143 -13.13 6.81 -0.71
CA CYS A 143 -12.58 6.83 -2.06
C CYS A 143 -11.90 5.51 -2.42
N GLY A 144 -11.12 4.93 -1.51
CA GLY A 144 -10.48 3.64 -1.71
C GLY A 144 -11.51 2.52 -1.87
N LEU A 145 -12.49 2.42 -0.96
CA LEU A 145 -13.57 1.44 -1.03
C LEU A 145 -14.34 1.53 -2.35
N GLY A 146 -14.76 2.74 -2.71
CA GLY A 146 -15.48 2.96 -3.98
C GLY A 146 -14.66 2.54 -5.19
N LEU A 147 -13.37 2.89 -5.22
CA LEU A 147 -12.48 2.48 -6.31
C LEU A 147 -12.32 0.96 -6.38
N GLY A 148 -12.10 0.28 -5.24
CA GLY A 148 -11.96 -1.17 -5.19
C GLY A 148 -13.21 -1.90 -5.67
N VAL A 149 -14.39 -1.47 -5.22
CA VAL A 149 -15.67 -2.01 -5.69
C VAL A 149 -15.83 -1.85 -7.20
N VAL A 150 -15.60 -0.63 -7.71
CA VAL A 150 -15.77 -0.34 -9.16
C VAL A 150 -14.80 -1.15 -10.01
N LEU A 151 -13.53 -1.24 -9.58
CA LEU A 151 -12.52 -1.99 -10.34
C LEU A 151 -12.82 -3.49 -10.32
N MET A 152 -13.14 -4.08 -9.17
CA MET A 152 -13.42 -5.52 -9.08
C MET A 152 -14.68 -5.88 -9.89
N LEU A 153 -15.77 -5.14 -9.70
CA LEU A 153 -17.00 -5.38 -10.47
C LEU A 153 -16.80 -5.13 -11.97
N GLY A 154 -15.99 -4.15 -12.34
CA GLY A 154 -15.60 -3.89 -13.72
C GLY A 154 -14.86 -5.06 -14.35
N CYS A 155 -13.84 -5.59 -13.67
CA CYS A 155 -13.10 -6.77 -14.14
C CYS A 155 -14.00 -8.02 -14.22
N ALA A 156 -14.82 -8.28 -13.21
CA ALA A 156 -15.77 -9.39 -13.21
C ALA A 156 -16.80 -9.27 -14.36
N THR A 157 -17.29 -8.05 -14.61
CA THR A 157 -18.21 -7.78 -15.72
C THR A 157 -17.55 -8.03 -17.07
N LEU A 158 -16.32 -7.54 -17.28
CA LEU A 158 -15.57 -7.80 -18.52
C LEU A 158 -15.37 -9.30 -18.75
N LEU A 159 -15.00 -10.05 -17.71
CA LEU A 159 -14.89 -11.50 -17.80
C LEU A 159 -16.23 -12.18 -18.02
N GLY A 160 -17.31 -11.63 -17.47
CA GLY A 160 -18.68 -12.09 -17.73
C GLY A 160 -19.09 -11.92 -19.20
N VAL A 161 -18.79 -10.75 -19.79
CA VAL A 161 -19.01 -10.49 -21.22
C VAL A 161 -18.22 -11.46 -22.11
N LEU A 162 -17.03 -11.84 -21.68
CA LEU A 162 -16.18 -12.84 -22.36
C LEU A 162 -16.64 -14.29 -22.11
N GLY A 163 -17.68 -14.51 -21.29
CA GLY A 163 -18.20 -15.84 -20.96
C GLY A 163 -17.33 -16.62 -19.98
N VAL A 164 -16.35 -15.96 -19.36
CA VAL A 164 -15.38 -16.56 -18.42
C VAL A 164 -15.93 -16.58 -17.00
N PHE A 165 -16.53 -15.47 -16.54
CA PHE A 165 -17.17 -15.37 -15.23
C PHE A 165 -18.66 -15.66 -15.34
N ARG A 166 -19.19 -16.54 -14.46
CA ARG A 166 -20.60 -16.89 -14.41
C ARG A 166 -21.10 -16.89 -12.97
N ILE A 167 -22.32 -16.43 -12.79
CA ILE A 167 -23.07 -16.55 -11.54
C ILE A 167 -23.87 -17.85 -11.62
N GLU A 168 -23.61 -18.77 -10.69
CA GLU A 168 -24.27 -20.07 -10.61
C GLU A 168 -25.47 -20.04 -9.64
N GLY A 169 -25.42 -19.14 -8.64
CA GLY A 169 -26.46 -19.03 -7.63
C GLY A 169 -26.09 -18.10 -6.47
N PHE A 170 -26.87 -18.24 -5.40
CA PHE A 170 -26.65 -17.46 -4.17
C PHE A 170 -26.62 -18.40 -2.96
N ASN A 171 -25.72 -18.09 -2.02
CA ASN A 171 -25.60 -18.82 -0.75
C ASN A 171 -26.13 -17.96 0.41
N ALA A 172 -27.42 -18.06 0.70
CA ALA A 172 -28.03 -17.31 1.80
C ALA A 172 -27.52 -17.70 3.18
N GLY A 173 -26.92 -18.89 3.33
CA GLY A 173 -26.31 -19.37 4.57
C GLY A 173 -24.84 -18.94 4.74
N TYR A 174 -24.27 -18.20 3.80
CA TYR A 174 -22.88 -17.79 3.88
C TYR A 174 -22.65 -16.81 5.04
N SER A 175 -21.65 -17.12 5.86
CA SER A 175 -21.19 -16.24 6.93
C SER A 175 -19.91 -15.51 6.52
N PRO A 176 -19.93 -14.19 6.29
CA PRO A 176 -18.79 -13.45 5.77
C PRO A 176 -17.74 -13.09 6.82
N TRP A 177 -18.02 -13.27 8.12
CA TRP A 177 -17.24 -12.67 9.20
C TRP A 177 -15.77 -13.10 9.23
N ALA A 178 -15.50 -14.39 9.04
CA ALA A 178 -14.13 -14.90 9.00
C ALA A 178 -13.35 -14.32 7.80
N ALA A 179 -13.96 -14.30 6.62
CA ALA A 179 -13.36 -13.77 5.42
C ALA A 179 -13.21 -12.24 5.45
N LEU A 180 -14.20 -11.52 6.02
CA LEU A 180 -14.06 -10.08 6.25
C LEU A 180 -12.88 -9.77 7.15
N LEU A 181 -12.68 -10.55 8.21
CA LEU A 181 -11.58 -10.34 9.13
C LEU A 181 -10.23 -10.70 8.48
N SER A 182 -10.12 -11.84 7.80
CA SER A 182 -8.85 -12.32 7.24
C SER A 182 -8.50 -11.64 5.91
N LEU A 183 -9.34 -11.80 4.89
CA LEU A 183 -9.10 -11.28 3.53
C LEU A 183 -9.34 -9.77 3.44
N GLY A 184 -10.32 -9.26 4.21
CA GLY A 184 -10.62 -7.84 4.25
C GLY A 184 -9.66 -7.08 5.16
N PHE A 185 -9.97 -7.05 6.45
CA PHE A 185 -9.24 -6.19 7.41
C PHE A 185 -7.78 -6.57 7.61
N SER A 186 -7.49 -7.86 7.82
CA SER A 186 -6.13 -8.29 8.12
C SER A 186 -5.21 -8.05 6.93
N ALA A 187 -5.55 -8.54 5.75
CA ALA A 187 -4.75 -8.35 4.55
C ALA A 187 -4.56 -6.85 4.25
N ALA A 188 -5.65 -6.08 4.12
CA ALA A 188 -5.57 -4.68 3.76
C ALA A 188 -4.77 -3.82 4.75
N ILE A 189 -4.86 -4.07 6.05
CA ILE A 189 -4.13 -3.28 7.05
C ILE A 189 -2.66 -3.73 7.13
N THR A 190 -2.43 -5.04 7.24
CA THR A 190 -1.07 -5.54 7.48
C THR A 190 -0.17 -5.37 6.27
N GLU A 191 -0.69 -5.66 5.09
CA GLU A 191 0.08 -5.55 3.85
C GLU A 191 0.30 -4.09 3.46
N GLU A 192 -0.71 -3.22 3.54
CA GLU A 192 -0.50 -1.83 3.16
C GLU A 192 0.45 -1.10 4.14
N ILE A 193 0.43 -1.42 5.42
CA ILE A 193 1.43 -0.91 6.36
C ILE A 193 2.82 -1.42 5.99
N ALA A 194 2.97 -2.72 5.73
CA ALA A 194 4.27 -3.31 5.42
C ALA A 194 4.83 -2.79 4.08
N PHE A 195 4.03 -2.82 3.02
CA PHE A 195 4.52 -2.50 1.68
C PHE A 195 4.53 -1.00 1.39
N ARG A 196 3.50 -0.24 1.78
CA ARG A 196 3.41 1.20 1.49
C ARG A 196 3.88 2.06 2.65
N GLY A 197 3.48 1.70 3.86
CA GLY A 197 3.89 2.41 5.08
C GLY A 197 5.37 2.27 5.40
N ILE A 198 5.97 1.10 5.20
CA ILE A 198 7.38 0.83 5.52
C ILE A 198 8.23 0.73 4.26
N LEU A 199 8.08 -0.34 3.46
CA LEU A 199 8.99 -0.65 2.37
C LEU A 199 9.06 0.51 1.36
N PHE A 200 7.92 0.87 0.76
CA PHE A 200 7.86 1.95 -0.23
C PHE A 200 8.46 3.25 0.32
N ARG A 201 8.02 3.68 1.49
CA ARG A 201 8.42 4.94 2.09
C ARG A 201 9.93 4.99 2.40
N LEU A 202 10.51 3.90 2.90
CA LEU A 202 11.94 3.82 3.19
C LEU A 202 12.78 3.82 1.91
N VAL A 203 12.36 3.07 0.90
CA VAL A 203 13.02 3.04 -0.42
C VAL A 203 12.88 4.40 -1.11
N GLU A 204 11.69 5.00 -1.10
CA GLU A 204 11.46 6.31 -1.70
C GLU A 204 12.33 7.39 -1.05
N GLY A 205 12.45 7.37 0.28
CA GLY A 205 13.30 8.31 1.03
C GLY A 205 14.75 8.28 0.60
N THR A 206 15.26 7.17 0.09
CA THR A 206 16.65 6.99 -0.35
C THR A 206 16.78 7.00 -1.88
N LEU A 207 16.06 6.14 -2.56
CA LEU A 207 16.24 5.84 -3.98
C LEU A 207 15.22 6.54 -4.90
N GLY A 208 14.26 7.27 -4.32
CA GLY A 208 13.23 8.00 -5.05
C GLY A 208 12.02 7.15 -5.43
N SER A 209 10.96 7.82 -5.95
CA SER A 209 9.65 7.18 -6.16
C SER A 209 9.68 6.05 -7.18
N TRP A 210 10.43 6.19 -8.29
CA TRP A 210 10.45 5.18 -9.34
C TRP A 210 10.97 3.83 -8.83
N ILE A 211 12.08 3.86 -8.10
CA ILE A 211 12.65 2.63 -7.53
C ILE A 211 11.76 2.10 -6.41
N ALA A 212 11.15 2.98 -5.62
CA ALA A 212 10.23 2.57 -4.56
C ALA A 212 8.98 1.86 -5.12
N ILE A 213 8.41 2.35 -6.21
CA ILE A 213 7.30 1.71 -6.91
C ILE A 213 7.71 0.32 -7.39
N ALA A 214 8.84 0.22 -8.11
CA ALA A 214 9.32 -1.04 -8.65
C ALA A 214 9.61 -2.06 -7.54
N VAL A 215 10.36 -1.68 -6.51
CA VAL A 215 10.71 -2.58 -5.39
C VAL A 215 9.47 -3.00 -4.61
N SER A 216 8.57 -2.05 -4.28
CA SER A 216 7.34 -2.37 -3.55
C SER A 216 6.44 -3.32 -4.35
N ALA A 217 6.32 -3.11 -5.67
CA ALA A 217 5.53 -3.97 -6.54
C ALA A 217 6.11 -5.38 -6.67
N LEU A 218 7.42 -5.49 -6.92
CA LEU A 218 8.09 -6.79 -7.05
C LEU A 218 8.04 -7.60 -5.75
N VAL A 219 8.30 -6.96 -4.60
CA VAL A 219 8.27 -7.66 -3.31
C VAL A 219 6.84 -8.03 -2.94
N PHE A 220 5.84 -7.20 -3.28
CA PHE A 220 4.42 -7.50 -3.10
C PHE A 220 4.00 -8.75 -3.89
N GLY A 221 4.32 -8.81 -5.18
CA GLY A 221 4.04 -9.99 -6.00
C GLY A 221 4.81 -11.24 -5.51
N ALA A 222 6.09 -11.09 -5.16
CA ALA A 222 6.89 -12.18 -4.64
C ALA A 222 6.35 -12.77 -3.32
N ALA A 223 5.78 -11.92 -2.45
CA ALA A 223 5.15 -12.37 -1.20
C ALA A 223 3.99 -13.34 -1.45
N HIS A 224 3.27 -13.17 -2.56
CA HIS A 224 2.15 -14.04 -2.94
C HIS A 224 2.58 -15.43 -3.46
N LEU A 225 3.88 -15.63 -3.72
CA LEU A 225 4.40 -16.97 -4.02
C LEU A 225 4.30 -17.93 -2.81
N GLY A 226 4.08 -17.41 -1.61
CA GLY A 226 3.83 -18.19 -0.42
C GLY A 226 2.41 -18.75 -0.30
N ASN A 227 1.48 -18.36 -1.17
CA ASN A 227 0.10 -18.82 -1.14
C ASN A 227 -0.02 -20.24 -1.71
N PRO A 228 -0.99 -21.06 -1.23
CA PRO A 228 -1.12 -22.47 -1.62
C PRO A 228 -1.25 -22.70 -3.13
N GLU A 229 -2.05 -21.89 -3.81
CA GLU A 229 -2.29 -21.98 -5.26
C GLU A 229 -1.46 -20.97 -6.07
N ALA A 230 -0.30 -20.57 -5.51
CA ALA A 230 0.58 -19.61 -6.16
C ALA A 230 1.15 -20.14 -7.47
N THR A 231 1.22 -19.23 -8.44
CA THR A 231 1.91 -19.43 -9.70
C THR A 231 2.83 -18.25 -9.99
N TRP A 232 3.90 -18.46 -10.73
CA TRP A 232 4.74 -17.36 -11.20
C TRP A 232 3.97 -16.35 -12.03
N PHE A 233 3.01 -16.82 -12.84
CA PHE A 233 2.16 -15.95 -13.64
C PHE A 233 1.26 -15.08 -12.73
N GLY A 234 0.63 -15.67 -11.72
CA GLY A 234 -0.15 -14.93 -10.72
C GLY A 234 0.68 -13.92 -9.93
N ALA A 235 1.86 -14.32 -9.47
CA ALA A 235 2.77 -13.44 -8.73
C ALA A 235 3.26 -12.25 -9.58
N ILE A 236 3.60 -12.47 -10.86
CA ILE A 236 3.95 -11.38 -11.78
C ILE A 236 2.71 -10.52 -12.07
N GLY A 237 1.54 -11.13 -12.27
CA GLY A 237 0.28 -10.43 -12.44
C GLY A 237 0.01 -9.47 -11.29
N ILE A 238 0.01 -9.96 -10.05
CA ILE A 238 -0.19 -9.13 -8.85
C ILE A 238 0.87 -8.02 -8.72
N ALA A 239 2.14 -8.30 -9.07
CA ALA A 239 3.16 -7.26 -9.05
C ALA A 239 2.83 -6.11 -10.00
N LEU A 240 2.39 -6.43 -11.22
CA LEU A 240 2.07 -5.44 -12.26
C LEU A 240 0.76 -4.69 -11.98
N GLU A 241 -0.27 -5.40 -11.57
CA GLU A 241 -1.58 -4.80 -11.32
C GLU A 241 -1.68 -4.11 -9.95
N ALA A 242 -1.78 -4.88 -8.86
CA ALA A 242 -1.96 -4.36 -7.51
C ALA A 242 -0.68 -3.72 -6.98
N GLY A 243 0.48 -4.33 -7.24
CA GLY A 243 1.77 -3.83 -6.79
C GLY A 243 2.04 -2.42 -7.30
N VAL A 244 1.92 -2.20 -8.62
CA VAL A 244 2.16 -0.88 -9.24
C VAL A 244 1.01 0.08 -8.92
N LEU A 245 -0.25 -0.33 -9.10
CA LEU A 245 -1.40 0.55 -8.88
C LEU A 245 -1.47 1.07 -7.44
N PHE A 246 -1.33 0.20 -6.45
CA PHE A 246 -1.41 0.61 -5.05
C PHE A 246 -0.22 1.49 -4.64
N ALA A 247 1.00 1.18 -5.14
CA ALA A 247 2.16 2.04 -4.92
C ALA A 247 1.99 3.42 -5.57
N ALA A 248 1.47 3.48 -6.80
CA ALA A 248 1.18 4.73 -7.49
C ALA A 248 0.07 5.54 -6.79
N LEU A 249 -1.00 4.87 -6.35
CA LEU A 249 -2.10 5.50 -5.61
C LEU A 249 -1.62 6.03 -4.24
N TYR A 250 -0.76 5.28 -3.55
CA TYR A 250 -0.14 5.76 -2.32
C TYR A 250 0.79 6.95 -2.59
N ALA A 251 1.63 6.90 -3.62
CA ALA A 251 2.49 8.01 -4.01
C ALA A 251 1.67 9.27 -4.34
N PHE A 252 0.50 9.11 -4.96
CA PHE A 252 -0.39 10.19 -5.31
C PHE A 252 -1.11 10.79 -4.09
N THR A 253 -1.73 9.93 -3.28
CA THR A 253 -2.60 10.37 -2.16
C THR A 253 -1.84 10.62 -0.87
N ARG A 254 -0.69 9.98 -0.69
CA ARG A 254 0.05 9.92 0.58
C ARG A 254 -0.83 9.51 1.76
N SER A 255 -1.75 8.59 1.52
CA SER A 255 -2.73 8.12 2.50
C SER A 255 -2.80 6.61 2.51
N LEU A 256 -2.46 6.00 3.61
CA LEU A 256 -2.67 4.56 3.82
C LEU A 256 -4.16 4.22 3.86
N TRP A 257 -5.00 5.13 4.34
CA TRP A 257 -6.45 4.91 4.35
C TRP A 257 -7.02 4.63 2.96
N THR A 258 -6.52 5.33 1.93
CA THR A 258 -6.99 5.16 0.55
C THR A 258 -6.61 3.80 -0.01
N VAL A 259 -5.36 3.38 0.16
CA VAL A 259 -4.92 2.08 -0.35
C VAL A 259 -5.47 0.92 0.47
N MET A 260 -5.62 1.07 1.79
CA MET A 260 -6.31 0.09 2.64
C MET A 260 -7.78 -0.07 2.23
N GLY A 261 -8.48 1.04 1.94
CA GLY A 261 -9.86 0.99 1.47
C GLY A 261 -9.98 0.27 0.13
N LEU A 262 -9.10 0.57 -0.83
CA LEU A 262 -9.04 -0.10 -2.12
C LEU A 262 -8.79 -1.61 -1.96
N HIS A 263 -7.76 -1.97 -1.21
CA HIS A 263 -7.39 -3.36 -0.97
C HIS A 263 -8.49 -4.14 -0.26
N PHE A 264 -9.06 -3.57 0.80
CA PHE A 264 -10.20 -4.17 1.51
C PHE A 264 -11.37 -4.45 0.56
N ALA A 265 -11.79 -3.46 -0.21
CA ALA A 265 -12.94 -3.61 -1.11
C ALA A 265 -12.65 -4.61 -2.24
N TRP A 266 -11.43 -4.59 -2.78
CA TRP A 266 -11.01 -5.56 -3.78
C TRP A 266 -11.17 -6.98 -3.27
N ASN A 267 -10.55 -7.32 -2.12
CA ASN A 267 -10.58 -8.66 -1.56
C ASN A 267 -11.99 -9.08 -1.10
N VAL A 268 -12.75 -8.15 -0.49
CA VAL A 268 -14.09 -8.47 0.01
C VAL A 268 -15.08 -8.66 -1.13
N VAL A 269 -14.99 -7.86 -2.19
CA VAL A 269 -15.88 -8.07 -3.35
C VAL A 269 -15.49 -9.35 -4.09
N GLN A 270 -14.19 -9.63 -4.25
CA GLN A 270 -13.73 -10.85 -4.90
C GLN A 270 -14.14 -12.11 -4.13
N GLY A 271 -13.76 -12.24 -2.88
CA GLY A 271 -14.01 -13.44 -2.07
C GLY A 271 -15.42 -13.46 -1.46
N PRO A 272 -15.67 -12.77 -0.34
CA PRO A 272 -16.94 -12.82 0.37
C PRO A 272 -18.19 -12.51 -0.46
N VAL A 273 -18.10 -11.57 -1.42
CA VAL A 273 -19.27 -11.22 -2.24
C VAL A 273 -19.40 -12.13 -3.46
N LEU A 274 -18.38 -12.18 -4.33
CA LEU A 274 -18.46 -12.89 -5.61
C LEU A 274 -18.10 -14.39 -5.51
N GLY A 275 -17.57 -14.86 -4.37
CA GLY A 275 -17.19 -16.27 -4.20
C GLY A 275 -16.00 -16.70 -5.04
N ILE A 276 -15.10 -15.79 -5.41
CA ILE A 276 -13.90 -16.08 -6.19
C ILE A 276 -12.72 -16.23 -5.24
N VAL A 277 -11.80 -17.16 -5.52
CA VAL A 277 -10.55 -17.32 -4.77
C VAL A 277 -9.75 -16.02 -4.84
N VAL A 278 -9.20 -15.60 -3.69
CA VAL A 278 -8.39 -14.37 -3.58
C VAL A 278 -6.92 -14.74 -3.54
N SER A 279 -6.16 -14.24 -4.52
CA SER A 279 -4.68 -14.31 -4.58
C SER A 279 -4.10 -15.73 -4.37
N GLY A 280 -4.77 -16.76 -4.82
CA GLY A 280 -4.32 -18.15 -4.63
C GLY A 280 -4.37 -18.64 -3.17
N SER A 281 -5.20 -18.04 -2.33
CA SER A 281 -5.45 -18.54 -0.97
C SER A 281 -6.16 -19.90 -1.00
N SER A 282 -6.01 -20.71 0.05
CA SER A 282 -6.66 -22.03 0.15
C SER A 282 -8.18 -21.96 0.35
N ALA A 283 -8.74 -20.76 0.53
CA ALA A 283 -10.18 -20.57 0.64
C ALA A 283 -10.78 -20.82 -0.75
N GLN A 284 -11.33 -22.01 -0.97
CA GLN A 284 -12.18 -22.27 -2.14
C GLN A 284 -13.22 -21.16 -2.23
N GLY A 285 -13.50 -20.69 -3.46
CA GLY A 285 -14.45 -19.63 -3.73
C GLY A 285 -15.79 -19.88 -3.04
N ASN A 286 -15.92 -19.35 -1.85
CA ASN A 286 -17.13 -19.42 -1.04
C ASN A 286 -17.54 -18.01 -0.69
N GLY A 287 -18.66 -17.56 -1.18
CA GLY A 287 -19.18 -16.23 -1.01
C GLY A 287 -20.69 -16.19 -1.00
N PHE A 288 -21.21 -14.99 -0.85
CA PHE A 288 -22.65 -14.76 -0.95
C PHE A 288 -23.15 -15.13 -2.37
N VAL A 289 -22.40 -14.76 -3.41
CA VAL A 289 -22.62 -15.23 -4.77
C VAL A 289 -21.82 -16.52 -4.97
N GLN A 290 -22.47 -17.55 -5.48
CA GLN A 290 -21.79 -18.73 -5.99
C GLN A 290 -21.44 -18.46 -7.45
N SER A 291 -20.16 -18.41 -7.75
CA SER A 291 -19.68 -18.10 -9.08
C SER A 291 -18.61 -19.07 -9.54
N SER A 292 -18.41 -19.13 -10.86
CA SER A 292 -17.36 -19.91 -11.47
C SER A 292 -16.54 -19.08 -12.45
N LEU A 293 -15.26 -19.42 -12.56
CA LEU A 293 -14.35 -18.93 -13.59
C LEU A 293 -14.00 -20.09 -14.52
N THR A 294 -14.34 -19.97 -15.79
CA THR A 294 -14.16 -21.01 -16.80
C THR A 294 -13.24 -20.54 -17.92
N GLY A 295 -12.62 -21.49 -18.62
CA GLY A 295 -11.69 -21.18 -19.72
C GLY A 295 -10.21 -21.37 -19.34
N PRO A 296 -9.28 -21.01 -20.25
CA PRO A 296 -7.85 -21.21 -20.02
C PRO A 296 -7.35 -20.35 -18.86
N ALA A 297 -6.40 -20.88 -18.09
CA ALA A 297 -5.93 -20.26 -16.84
C ALA A 297 -5.41 -18.80 -17.03
N TRP A 298 -4.76 -18.52 -18.18
CA TRP A 298 -4.29 -17.15 -18.45
C TRP A 298 -5.44 -16.12 -18.60
N LEU A 299 -6.63 -16.58 -18.96
CA LEU A 299 -7.81 -15.71 -19.12
C LEU A 299 -8.70 -15.71 -17.87
N SER A 300 -8.93 -16.89 -17.27
CA SER A 300 -9.77 -17.04 -16.08
C SER A 300 -9.05 -16.69 -14.77
N GLY A 301 -7.70 -16.76 -14.76
CA GLY A 301 -6.89 -16.68 -13.57
C GLY A 301 -6.65 -18.03 -12.89
N GLY A 302 -7.34 -19.09 -13.33
CA GLY A 302 -7.20 -20.45 -12.78
C GLY A 302 -7.49 -20.53 -11.29
N GLN A 303 -6.70 -21.31 -10.57
CA GLN A 303 -6.82 -21.48 -9.11
C GLN A 303 -6.33 -20.27 -8.31
N PHE A 304 -5.62 -19.35 -8.93
CA PHE A 304 -5.14 -18.14 -8.27
C PHE A 304 -6.27 -17.12 -8.06
N GLY A 305 -7.24 -17.12 -8.95
CA GLY A 305 -8.35 -16.17 -8.94
C GLY A 305 -8.25 -15.12 -10.06
N ILE A 306 -9.21 -14.22 -10.09
CA ILE A 306 -9.38 -13.19 -11.14
C ILE A 306 -8.13 -12.31 -11.33
N GLU A 307 -7.32 -12.17 -10.29
CA GLU A 307 -6.07 -11.40 -10.27
C GLU A 307 -5.02 -11.96 -11.24
N ALA A 308 -5.00 -13.27 -11.47
CA ALA A 308 -4.15 -13.86 -12.48
C ALA A 308 -4.82 -13.91 -13.88
N SER A 309 -5.92 -13.20 -14.10
CA SER A 309 -6.51 -13.02 -15.42
C SER A 309 -5.77 -11.98 -16.23
N ALA A 310 -5.43 -12.27 -17.47
CA ALA A 310 -4.85 -11.29 -18.39
C ALA A 310 -5.70 -10.02 -18.53
N VAL A 311 -7.03 -10.14 -18.45
CA VAL A 311 -7.95 -8.98 -18.48
C VAL A 311 -7.69 -8.08 -17.29
N THR A 312 -7.66 -8.63 -16.09
CA THR A 312 -7.43 -7.88 -14.85
C THR A 312 -6.04 -7.26 -14.85
N ILE A 313 -5.01 -8.04 -15.21
CA ILE A 313 -3.62 -7.56 -15.31
C ILE A 313 -3.53 -6.36 -16.26
N VAL A 314 -4.11 -6.45 -17.45
CA VAL A 314 -4.07 -5.36 -18.43
C VAL A 314 -4.80 -4.12 -17.94
N VAL A 315 -6.02 -4.27 -17.42
CA VAL A 315 -6.85 -3.13 -16.95
C VAL A 315 -6.17 -2.40 -15.81
N LEU A 316 -5.72 -3.13 -14.77
CA LEU A 316 -5.14 -2.49 -13.59
C LEU A 316 -3.72 -1.97 -13.86
N THR A 317 -2.91 -2.67 -14.67
CA THR A 317 -1.59 -2.18 -15.09
C THR A 317 -1.73 -0.90 -15.93
N ALA A 318 -2.71 -0.83 -16.83
CA ALA A 318 -2.97 0.39 -17.60
C ALA A 318 -3.39 1.56 -16.71
N LEU A 319 -4.26 1.31 -15.72
CA LEU A 319 -4.67 2.31 -14.74
C LEU A 319 -3.48 2.77 -13.86
N GLY A 320 -2.67 1.82 -13.38
CA GLY A 320 -1.45 2.10 -12.64
C GLY A 320 -0.46 2.93 -13.46
N GLY A 321 -0.24 2.54 -14.72
CA GLY A 321 0.61 3.27 -15.67
C GLY A 321 0.11 4.70 -15.95
N TRP A 322 -1.19 4.86 -16.14
CA TRP A 322 -1.78 6.20 -16.27
C TRP A 322 -1.54 7.06 -15.02
N LEU A 323 -1.71 6.49 -13.84
CA LEU A 323 -1.46 7.21 -12.59
C LEU A 323 0.02 7.56 -12.41
N LEU A 324 0.95 6.71 -12.87
CA LEU A 324 2.39 7.03 -12.90
C LEU A 324 2.71 8.21 -13.81
N VAL A 325 2.09 8.26 -14.99
CA VAL A 325 2.23 9.42 -15.90
C VAL A 325 1.70 10.68 -15.23
N GLU A 326 0.59 10.60 -14.53
CA GLU A 326 -0.01 11.72 -13.83
C GLU A 326 0.85 12.20 -12.65
N LEU A 327 1.45 11.28 -11.89
CA LEU A 327 2.45 11.60 -10.87
C LEU A 327 3.64 12.37 -11.44
N ALA A 328 4.16 11.94 -12.59
CA ALA A 328 5.27 12.61 -13.25
C ALA A 328 4.88 14.01 -13.76
N ARG A 329 3.71 14.13 -14.41
CA ARG A 329 3.18 15.40 -14.92
C ARG A 329 2.96 16.44 -13.83
N ARG A 330 2.54 16.01 -12.64
CA ARG A 330 2.29 16.88 -11.48
C ARG A 330 3.54 17.16 -10.65
N GLY A 331 4.70 16.60 -11.01
CA GLY A 331 5.94 16.75 -10.25
C GLY A 331 5.89 16.08 -8.87
N LEU A 332 5.09 15.02 -8.71
CA LEU A 332 4.92 14.29 -7.46
C LEU A 332 5.95 13.17 -7.27
N ILE A 333 6.93 13.06 -8.16
CA ILE A 333 8.01 12.09 -8.11
C ILE A 333 9.15 12.59 -7.24
N VAL A 334 9.43 11.90 -6.15
CA VAL A 334 10.58 12.17 -5.29
C VAL A 334 11.85 11.71 -5.99
N GLN A 335 12.82 12.60 -6.09
CA GLN A 335 14.13 12.31 -6.67
C GLN A 335 15.00 11.49 -5.68
N PRO A 336 15.94 10.66 -6.18
CA PRO A 336 16.92 9.98 -5.33
C PRO A 336 17.72 10.95 -4.47
N PHE A 337 18.22 10.48 -3.31
CA PHE A 337 18.90 11.33 -2.33
C PHE A 337 20.13 12.06 -2.94
N TRP A 338 20.90 11.40 -3.80
CA TRP A 338 22.08 12.00 -4.42
C TRP A 338 21.73 13.14 -5.40
N VAL A 339 20.61 13.06 -6.09
CA VAL A 339 20.10 14.14 -6.96
C VAL A 339 19.68 15.32 -6.09
N ARG A 340 18.94 15.08 -5.02
CA ARG A 340 18.50 16.11 -4.08
C ARG A 340 19.68 16.80 -3.41
N HIS A 341 20.72 16.06 -3.00
CA HIS A 341 21.95 16.63 -2.45
C HIS A 341 22.65 17.56 -3.45
N ARG A 342 22.76 17.16 -4.72
CA ARG A 342 23.36 17.96 -5.76
C ARG A 342 22.60 19.28 -5.95
N LEU A 343 21.25 19.20 -6.01
CA LEU A 343 20.40 20.38 -6.16
C LEU A 343 20.55 21.36 -4.99
N LEU A 344 20.64 20.85 -3.76
CA LEU A 344 20.87 21.70 -2.58
C LEU A 344 22.26 22.35 -2.56
N GLY A 345 23.28 21.64 -3.03
CA GLY A 345 24.62 22.22 -3.18
C GLY A 345 24.68 23.35 -4.19
N GLN A 346 23.83 23.30 -5.22
CA GLN A 346 23.68 24.36 -6.23
C GLN A 346 22.79 25.53 -5.80
N ARG A 347 22.00 25.34 -4.73
CA ARG A 347 21.06 26.35 -4.18
C ARG A 347 21.22 26.47 -2.66
N PRO A 348 22.29 27.13 -2.20
CA PRO A 348 22.55 27.30 -0.76
C PRO A 348 21.48 28.17 -0.05
N ASP A 349 20.72 28.96 -0.78
CA ASP A 349 19.53 29.70 -0.34
C ASP A 349 18.42 28.75 0.18
N LEU A 350 18.14 27.65 -0.52
CA LEU A 350 17.19 26.64 -0.09
C LEU A 350 17.65 25.94 1.20
N GLY A 351 18.95 25.77 1.38
CA GLY A 351 19.53 25.23 2.60
C GLY A 351 19.34 26.12 3.84
N ARG A 352 19.18 27.44 3.66
CA ARG A 352 18.88 28.37 4.77
C ARG A 352 17.43 28.33 5.17
N VAL A 353 16.49 28.31 4.22
CA VAL A 353 15.04 28.18 4.47
C VAL A 353 14.72 26.90 5.22
N VAL A 354 15.49 25.85 4.93
CA VAL A 354 15.33 24.54 5.59
C VAL A 354 15.94 24.52 7.01
N ARG A 355 16.88 25.42 7.32
CA ARG A 355 17.55 25.49 8.62
C ARG A 355 16.89 26.41 9.64
N ASP A 356 15.98 27.29 9.21
CA ASP A 356 15.25 28.17 10.11
C ASP A 356 13.77 27.77 10.20
N PRO A 357 13.38 27.04 11.27
CA PRO A 357 11.97 26.64 11.45
C PRO A 357 11.08 27.79 11.94
N ARG A 358 11.60 29.03 12.09
CA ARG A 358 10.90 30.21 12.58
C ARG A 358 10.60 31.26 11.51
N GLY A 359 10.86 30.95 10.23
CA GLY A 359 10.51 31.76 9.07
C GLY A 359 9.22 31.31 8.41
#